data_d6e176bea1060f4fa2f770ab36a9123d
#
_entry.id   d6e176bea1060f4fa2f770ab36a9123d
#
_cell.length_a   1.000
_cell.length_b   1.000
_cell.length_c   1.000
_cell.angle_alpha   90.00
_cell.angle_beta   90.00
_cell.angle_gamma   90.00
#
_symmetry.space_group_name_H-M   'P 1'
#
loop_
_entity.id
_entity.type
_entity.pdbx_description
1 polymer ?
#
loop_
_entity_poly.entity_id
_entity_poly.type
_entity_poly.pdbx_seq_one_letter_code
_entity_poly.pdbx_strand_id
1 'polypeptide(L)'
;MNSSLTESYDYFEPRLPISEGYFFMLPTWIGGGGWISTNYQKKFAVDFGGNFTKINRNNWIDCEYNVGLRFRLTNKMLLSYSISQGLQINDQGYAVQFGMPLDTSFSGILFGSRNRNDITNLIDFNYSMTNRMNLSFRLRHY
;
A
#
# COMPACT_ATOMS: atom_id res chain seq x y z
N MET A 1 6.57 -12.77 -12.01
CA MET A 1 6.55 -11.59 -12.89
C MET A 1 5.14 -11.48 -13.43
N ASN A 2 4.37 -10.55 -12.91
CA ASN A 2 3.00 -10.35 -13.37
C ASN A 2 2.99 -9.14 -14.30
N SER A 3 2.72 -9.37 -15.56
CA SER A 3 2.47 -8.31 -16.53
C SER A 3 1.01 -8.36 -16.94
N SER A 4 0.28 -7.28 -16.73
CA SER A 4 -1.06 -7.13 -17.28
C SER A 4 -0.96 -6.27 -18.53
N LEU A 5 -1.30 -6.86 -19.66
CA LEU A 5 -1.46 -6.16 -20.95
C LEU A 5 -2.91 -5.69 -21.17
N THR A 6 -3.77 -5.88 -20.18
CA THR A 6 -5.17 -5.51 -20.28
C THR A 6 -5.34 -4.03 -19.98
N GLU A 7 -5.93 -3.32 -20.90
CA GLU A 7 -6.54 -2.02 -20.65
C GLU A 7 -7.63 -2.23 -19.60
N SER A 8 -7.40 -1.75 -18.39
CA SER A 8 -8.43 -1.76 -17.36
C SER A 8 -8.98 -0.35 -17.23
N TYR A 9 -10.29 -0.28 -17.15
CA TYR A 9 -10.99 0.95 -16.86
C TYR A 9 -11.29 0.95 -15.38
N ASP A 10 -10.72 1.90 -14.64
CA ASP A 10 -11.06 2.05 -13.23
C ASP A 10 -12.15 3.11 -13.07
N TYR A 11 -13.06 2.83 -12.14
CA TYR A 11 -14.17 3.73 -11.87
C TYR A 11 -13.67 4.94 -11.10
N PHE A 12 -13.97 6.10 -11.62
CA PHE A 12 -13.48 7.33 -11.06
C PHE A 12 -14.28 7.74 -9.81
N GLU A 13 -13.59 8.00 -8.70
CA GLU A 13 -14.05 8.47 -7.38
C GLU A 13 -15.58 8.39 -7.15
N PRO A 14 -16.09 7.29 -6.57
CA PRO A 14 -17.53 7.04 -6.43
C PRO A 14 -18.24 8.02 -5.49
N ARG A 15 -17.50 8.88 -4.81
CA ARG A 15 -18.03 9.89 -3.89
C ARG A 15 -18.47 11.18 -4.57
N LEU A 16 -18.16 11.35 -5.84
CA LEU A 16 -18.60 12.52 -6.59
C LEU A 16 -19.89 12.21 -7.36
N PRO A 17 -21.01 12.89 -7.06
CA PRO A 17 -22.30 12.61 -7.69
C PRO A 17 -22.36 12.88 -9.20
N ILE A 18 -21.33 13.49 -9.76
CA ILE A 18 -21.26 13.87 -11.19
C ILE A 18 -20.27 12.97 -11.95
N SER A 19 -19.73 11.94 -11.33
CA SER A 19 -18.75 11.04 -11.97
C SER A 19 -19.35 9.88 -12.74
N GLU A 20 -20.68 9.75 -12.80
CA GLU A 20 -21.35 8.73 -13.59
C GLU A 20 -20.99 8.88 -15.08
N GLY A 21 -20.37 7.84 -15.62
CA GLY A 21 -19.98 7.80 -17.03
C GLY A 21 -18.56 8.25 -17.34
N TYR A 22 -17.77 8.70 -16.35
CA TYR A 22 -16.36 9.03 -16.54
C TYR A 22 -15.47 7.88 -16.08
N PHE A 23 -14.54 7.47 -16.92
CA PHE A 23 -13.60 6.41 -16.65
C PHE A 23 -12.17 6.92 -16.82
N PHE A 24 -11.29 6.48 -15.91
CA PHE A 24 -9.85 6.65 -16.05
C PHE A 24 -9.26 5.38 -16.64
N MET A 25 -8.66 5.50 -17.81
CA MET A 25 -7.99 4.36 -18.45
C MET A 25 -6.64 4.11 -17.76
N LEU A 26 -6.54 2.99 -17.07
CA LEU A 26 -5.30 2.55 -16.47
C LEU A 26 -4.33 2.10 -17.56
N PRO A 27 -3.14 2.71 -17.66
CA PRO A 27 -2.16 2.33 -18.66
C PRO A 27 -1.55 0.96 -18.34
N THR A 28 -0.95 0.37 -19.35
CA THR A 28 -0.19 -0.88 -19.21
C THR A 28 0.89 -0.74 -18.12
N TRP A 29 1.03 -1.75 -17.31
CA TRP A 29 2.02 -1.77 -16.25
C TRP A 29 2.85 -3.05 -16.28
N ILE A 30 4.05 -2.97 -15.75
CA ILE A 30 4.94 -4.09 -15.48
C ILE A 30 5.37 -4.04 -14.03
N GLY A 31 5.30 -5.18 -13.37
CA GLY A 31 5.67 -5.23 -11.96
C GLY A 31 6.10 -6.63 -11.54
N GLY A 32 6.66 -6.67 -10.36
CA GLY A 32 7.07 -7.91 -9.75
C GLY A 32 7.34 -7.70 -8.27
N GLY A 33 7.29 -8.77 -7.52
CA GLY A 33 7.56 -8.73 -6.10
C GLY A 33 7.95 -10.09 -5.60
N GLY A 34 8.37 -10.12 -4.36
CA GLY A 34 8.74 -11.34 -3.69
C GLY A 34 8.87 -11.12 -2.19
N TRP A 35 8.98 -12.22 -1.47
CA TRP A 35 9.19 -12.21 -0.05
C TRP A 35 10.12 -13.35 0.38
N ILE A 36 10.83 -13.12 1.46
CA ILE A 36 11.73 -14.08 2.08
C ILE A 36 11.45 -14.08 3.57
N SER A 37 11.28 -15.26 4.14
CA SER A 37 11.12 -15.45 5.58
C SER A 37 12.14 -16.42 6.09
N THR A 38 12.69 -16.12 7.26
CA THR A 38 13.58 -17.02 7.96
C THR A 38 12.81 -17.99 8.87
N ASN A 39 13.49 -18.97 9.44
CA ASN A 39 12.85 -19.99 10.27
C ASN A 39 12.30 -19.39 11.59
N TYR A 40 10.98 -19.38 11.74
CA TYR A 40 10.26 -18.89 12.93
C TYR A 40 10.44 -19.74 14.19
N GLN A 41 11.01 -20.92 14.10
CA GLN A 41 11.32 -21.74 15.29
C GLN A 41 12.52 -21.17 16.05
N LYS A 42 13.35 -20.36 15.41
CA LYS A 42 14.48 -19.70 16.05
C LYS A 42 14.03 -18.58 16.96
N LYS A 43 14.92 -18.20 17.91
CA LYS A 43 14.70 -17.05 18.80
C LYS A 43 14.57 -15.72 18.06
N PHE A 44 15.24 -15.63 16.91
CA PHE A 44 15.21 -14.47 16.02
C PHE A 44 14.79 -14.91 14.62
N ALA A 45 13.81 -14.23 14.07
CA ALA A 45 13.37 -14.41 12.69
C ALA A 45 13.20 -13.06 12.01
N VAL A 46 13.48 -13.07 10.70
CA VAL A 46 13.37 -11.89 9.83
C VAL A 46 12.49 -12.23 8.65
N ASP A 47 11.61 -11.32 8.33
CA ASP A 47 10.81 -11.30 7.10
C ASP A 47 11.22 -10.10 6.28
N PHE A 48 11.34 -10.28 4.99
CA PHE A 48 11.54 -9.21 4.03
C PHE A 48 10.65 -9.45 2.83
N GLY A 49 9.88 -8.45 2.45
CA GLY A 49 9.04 -8.49 1.27
C GLY A 49 9.10 -7.17 0.52
N GLY A 50 8.79 -7.20 -0.76
CA GLY A 50 8.68 -5.99 -1.55
C GLY A 50 8.06 -6.24 -2.90
N ASN A 51 7.44 -5.18 -3.44
CA ASN A 51 6.90 -5.10 -4.78
C ASN A 51 7.38 -3.84 -5.46
N PHE A 52 7.46 -3.96 -6.76
CA PHE A 52 7.77 -2.86 -7.64
C PHE A 52 6.82 -2.92 -8.84
N THR A 53 6.22 -1.78 -9.16
CA THR A 53 5.36 -1.63 -10.34
C THR A 53 5.76 -0.38 -11.09
N LYS A 54 6.00 -0.52 -12.37
CA LYS A 54 6.19 0.59 -13.29
C LYS A 54 5.04 0.66 -14.27
N ILE A 55 4.39 1.80 -14.32
CA ILE A 55 3.25 2.07 -15.18
C ILE A 55 3.74 2.87 -16.37
N ASN A 56 3.34 2.46 -17.57
CA ASN A 56 3.82 3.05 -18.83
C ASN A 56 3.12 4.38 -19.15
N ARG A 57 3.10 5.28 -18.16
CA ARG A 57 2.57 6.64 -18.30
C ARG A 57 3.28 7.56 -17.33
N ASN A 58 3.84 8.66 -17.82
CA ASN A 58 4.48 9.72 -17.02
C ASN A 58 5.54 9.22 -16.01
N ASN A 59 6.21 8.10 -16.30
CA ASN A 59 7.13 7.47 -15.35
C ASN A 59 6.52 7.22 -13.97
N TRP A 60 5.28 6.79 -13.93
CA TRP A 60 4.63 6.42 -12.70
C TRP A 60 5.26 5.13 -12.14
N ILE A 61 5.78 5.23 -10.95
CA ILE A 61 6.44 4.12 -10.24
C ILE A 61 5.76 3.94 -8.89
N ASP A 62 5.45 2.71 -8.58
CA ASP A 62 4.97 2.27 -7.27
C ASP A 62 5.95 1.22 -6.72
N CYS A 63 6.50 1.49 -5.56
CA CYS A 63 7.44 0.61 -4.88
C CYS A 63 7.04 0.48 -3.42
N GLU A 64 6.86 -0.74 -2.97
CA GLU A 64 6.56 -1.04 -1.58
C GLU A 64 7.54 -2.07 -1.04
N TYR A 65 8.01 -1.87 0.18
CA TYR A 65 8.76 -2.89 0.88
C TYR A 65 8.35 -2.97 2.35
N ASN A 66 8.51 -4.14 2.91
CA ASN A 66 8.29 -4.40 4.31
C ASN A 66 9.43 -5.21 4.91
N VAL A 67 9.75 -4.92 6.16
CA VAL A 67 10.70 -5.67 6.97
C VAL A 67 10.03 -6.01 8.29
N GLY A 68 10.01 -7.28 8.62
CA GLY A 68 9.52 -7.79 9.89
C GLY A 68 10.64 -8.42 10.70
N LEU A 69 10.74 -8.05 11.96
CA LEU A 69 11.66 -8.63 12.92
C LEU A 69 10.85 -9.28 14.03
N ARG A 70 11.20 -10.50 14.36
CA ARG A 70 10.53 -11.27 15.41
C ARG A 70 11.56 -11.77 16.41
N PHE A 71 11.35 -11.44 17.68
CA PHE A 71 12.21 -11.82 18.79
C PHE A 71 11.42 -12.66 19.79
N ARG A 72 11.74 -13.93 19.87
CA ARG A 72 11.23 -14.81 20.91
C ARG A 72 12.16 -14.72 22.12
N LEU A 73 11.83 -13.84 23.05
CA LEU A 73 12.65 -13.63 24.27
C LEU A 73 12.61 -14.85 25.17
N THR A 74 11.42 -15.42 25.33
CA THR A 74 11.19 -16.70 26.04
C THR A 74 10.08 -17.50 25.37
N ASN A 75 9.76 -18.69 25.85
CA ASN A 75 8.62 -19.45 25.36
C ASN A 75 7.27 -18.76 25.63
N LYS A 76 7.26 -17.73 26.49
CA LYS A 76 6.07 -16.98 26.89
C LYS A 76 6.08 -15.54 26.39
N MET A 77 7.19 -15.05 25.85
CA MET A 77 7.36 -13.66 25.46
C MET A 77 7.79 -13.55 24.00
N LEU A 78 7.01 -12.82 23.23
CA LEU A 78 7.25 -12.54 21.83
C LEU A 78 7.22 -11.02 21.62
N LEU A 79 8.26 -10.47 21.02
CA LEU A 79 8.34 -9.10 20.53
C LEU A 79 8.44 -9.16 19.00
N SER A 80 7.58 -8.40 18.31
CA SER A 80 7.65 -8.23 16.88
C SER A 80 7.74 -6.74 16.55
N TYR A 81 8.56 -6.42 15.58
CA TYR A 81 8.64 -5.09 14.99
C TYR A 81 8.54 -5.21 13.48
N SER A 82 7.72 -4.39 12.87
CA SER A 82 7.66 -4.29 11.42
C SER A 82 7.66 -2.85 10.96
N ILE A 83 8.36 -2.62 9.87
CA ILE A 83 8.35 -1.37 9.11
C ILE A 83 7.90 -1.69 7.70
N SER A 84 6.96 -0.90 7.19
CA SER A 84 6.58 -0.90 5.78
C SER A 84 6.69 0.50 5.23
N GLN A 85 7.20 0.60 4.01
CA GLN A 85 7.29 1.85 3.28
C GLN A 85 6.71 1.67 1.89
N GLY A 86 5.79 2.57 1.53
CA GLY A 86 5.23 2.70 0.20
C GLY A 86 5.71 4.00 -0.44
N LEU A 87 6.36 3.91 -1.58
CA LEU A 87 6.84 5.03 -2.38
C LEU A 87 6.12 5.05 -3.71
N GLN A 88 5.36 6.11 -3.95
CA GLN A 88 4.67 6.35 -5.22
C GLN A 88 5.21 7.63 -5.86
N ILE A 89 5.75 7.50 -7.05
CA ILE A 89 6.31 8.60 -7.83
C ILE A 89 5.42 8.82 -9.04
N ASN A 90 5.03 10.07 -9.28
CA ASN A 90 4.13 10.48 -10.36
C ASN A 90 2.78 9.74 -10.35
N ASP A 91 2.28 9.38 -9.15
CA ASP A 91 0.94 8.83 -8.96
C ASP A 91 -0.09 9.82 -9.49
N GLN A 92 -1.01 9.32 -10.32
CA GLN A 92 -2.06 10.13 -10.91
C GLN A 92 -3.35 9.98 -10.11
N GLY A 93 -3.82 11.09 -9.61
CA GLY A 93 -5.06 11.15 -8.85
C GLY A 93 -5.95 12.30 -9.29
N TYR A 94 -7.17 12.23 -8.89
CA TYR A 94 -8.12 13.32 -9.08
C TYR A 94 -7.64 14.60 -8.41
N ALA A 95 -7.67 15.69 -9.13
CA ALA A 95 -7.37 17.01 -8.60
C ALA A 95 -8.63 17.88 -8.51
N VAL A 96 -9.30 18.11 -9.61
CA VAL A 96 -10.47 19.01 -9.67
C VAL A 96 -11.38 18.58 -10.81
N GLN A 97 -12.67 18.69 -10.60
CA GLN A 97 -13.67 18.68 -11.66
C GLN A 97 -14.09 20.12 -11.94
N PHE A 98 -14.17 20.48 -13.21
CA PHE A 98 -14.68 21.77 -13.65
C PHE A 98 -15.82 21.57 -14.65
N GLY A 99 -16.73 22.50 -14.66
CA GLY A 99 -17.99 22.48 -15.39
C GLY A 99 -19.17 22.67 -14.48
N MET A 100 -20.14 23.47 -14.89
CA MET A 100 -21.39 23.64 -14.16
C MET A 100 -22.38 22.56 -14.59
N PRO A 101 -23.31 22.11 -13.71
CA PRO A 101 -24.31 21.12 -14.04
C PRO A 101 -25.28 21.55 -15.17
N LEU A 102 -25.28 22.83 -15.52
CA LEU A 102 -26.18 23.44 -16.51
C LEU A 102 -25.51 23.82 -17.82
N ASP A 103 -24.17 23.81 -17.88
CA ASP A 103 -23.43 24.09 -19.12
C ASP A 103 -22.68 22.85 -19.58
N THR A 104 -23.30 22.11 -20.46
CA THR A 104 -22.77 20.85 -21.02
C THR A 104 -21.63 21.06 -22.03
N SER A 105 -21.30 22.31 -22.36
CA SER A 105 -20.29 22.60 -23.38
C SER A 105 -18.85 22.51 -22.88
N PHE A 106 -18.61 22.51 -21.58
CA PHE A 106 -17.27 22.44 -21.01
C PHE A 106 -17.27 21.75 -19.65
N SER A 107 -17.34 20.42 -19.63
CA SER A 107 -17.12 19.64 -18.41
C SER A 107 -15.88 18.76 -18.57
N GLY A 108 -15.01 18.76 -17.58
CA GLY A 108 -13.81 17.96 -17.61
C GLY A 108 -13.30 17.63 -16.21
N ILE A 109 -12.49 16.61 -16.14
CA ILE A 109 -11.84 16.16 -14.92
C ILE A 109 -10.33 16.37 -15.08
N LEU A 110 -9.73 17.11 -14.16
CA LEU A 110 -8.31 17.33 -14.12
C LEU A 110 -7.66 16.32 -13.18
N PHE A 111 -6.68 15.61 -13.70
CA PHE A 111 -5.82 14.73 -12.91
C PHE A 111 -4.54 15.44 -12.54
N GLY A 112 -4.16 15.33 -11.28
CA GLY A 112 -2.88 15.78 -10.77
C GLY A 112 -1.89 14.64 -10.68
N SER A 113 -0.61 14.97 -10.78
CA SER A 113 0.49 14.05 -10.45
C SER A 113 1.03 14.39 -9.06
N ARG A 114 1.24 13.38 -8.23
CA ARG A 114 1.77 13.54 -6.86
C ARG A 114 2.84 12.50 -6.57
N ASN A 115 3.73 12.85 -5.67
CA ASN A 115 4.64 11.90 -5.04
C ASN A 115 4.15 11.63 -3.62
N ARG A 116 4.07 10.36 -3.26
CA ARG A 116 3.66 9.92 -1.94
C ARG A 116 4.70 8.99 -1.33
N ASN A 117 4.98 9.20 -0.06
CA ASN A 117 5.87 8.35 0.71
C ASN A 117 5.19 8.07 2.06
N ASP A 118 4.75 6.85 2.23
CA ASP A 118 4.06 6.39 3.43
C ASP A 118 4.98 5.45 4.20
N ILE A 119 5.20 5.74 5.47
CA ILE A 119 6.01 4.90 6.35
C ILE A 119 5.13 4.48 7.53
N THR A 120 5.05 3.18 7.75
CA THR A 120 4.32 2.62 8.90
C THR A 120 5.27 1.79 9.75
N ASN A 121 5.29 2.08 11.04
CA ASN A 121 6.00 1.30 12.04
C ASN A 121 5.00 0.62 12.96
N LEU A 122 5.22 -0.66 13.24
CA LEU A 122 4.38 -1.45 14.12
C LEU A 122 5.24 -2.23 15.11
N ILE A 123 4.94 -2.08 16.39
CA ILE A 123 5.53 -2.85 17.49
C ILE A 123 4.41 -3.68 18.12
N ASP A 124 4.59 -4.98 18.20
CA ASP A 124 3.72 -5.90 18.91
C ASP A 124 4.51 -6.62 20.00
N PHE A 125 4.00 -6.59 21.21
CA PHE A 125 4.53 -7.34 22.34
C PHE A 125 3.43 -8.25 22.91
N ASN A 126 3.74 -9.54 23.06
CA ASN A 126 2.84 -10.53 23.63
C ASN A 126 3.55 -11.27 24.76
N TYR A 127 2.88 -11.34 25.91
CA TYR A 127 3.36 -12.06 27.09
C TYR A 127 2.28 -12.95 27.69
N SER A 128 2.50 -14.26 27.65
CA SER A 128 1.64 -15.26 28.28
C SER A 128 2.07 -15.48 29.73
N MET A 129 1.43 -14.80 30.67
CA MET A 129 1.73 -14.90 32.10
C MET A 129 1.40 -16.30 32.64
N THR A 130 0.21 -16.77 32.34
CA THR A 130 -0.31 -18.10 32.72
C THR A 130 -1.10 -18.70 31.57
N ASN A 131 -1.55 -19.95 31.71
CA ASN A 131 -2.42 -20.59 30.71
C ASN A 131 -3.78 -19.90 30.53
N ARG A 132 -4.13 -18.95 31.40
CA ARG A 132 -5.40 -18.21 31.39
C ARG A 132 -5.23 -16.71 31.28
N MET A 133 -4.00 -16.19 31.32
CA MET A 133 -3.72 -14.75 31.29
C MET A 133 -2.68 -14.43 30.23
N ASN A 134 -3.05 -13.55 29.32
CA ASN A 134 -2.17 -13.04 28.29
C ASN A 134 -2.20 -11.51 28.29
N LEU A 135 -1.03 -10.89 28.20
CA LEU A 135 -0.87 -9.46 28.02
C LEU A 135 -0.38 -9.19 26.60
N SER A 136 -1.09 -8.35 25.85
CA SER A 136 -0.67 -7.89 24.54
C SER A 136 -0.62 -6.38 24.50
N PHE A 137 0.41 -5.86 23.87
CA PHE A 137 0.57 -4.44 23.61
C PHE A 137 0.90 -4.23 22.14
N ARG A 138 0.23 -3.26 21.51
CA ARG A 138 0.45 -2.87 20.12
C ARG A 138 0.58 -1.37 20.00
N LEU A 139 1.67 -0.94 19.38
CA LEU A 139 1.93 0.45 19.00
C LEU A 139 2.08 0.55 17.48
N ARG A 140 1.37 1.49 16.88
CA ARG A 140 1.48 1.81 15.46
C ARG A 140 1.77 3.30 15.31
N HIS A 141 2.74 3.60 14.43
CA HIS A 141 3.13 4.95 14.07
C HIS A 141 3.15 5.08 12.54
N TYR A 142 2.59 6.19 12.03
CA TYR A 142 2.49 6.54 10.61
C TYR A 142 3.37 7.74 10.29
#